data_9c228b6c3a9d6d716d9d8c8868de866b
#
_entry.id   9c228b6c3a9d6d716d9d8c8868de866b
#
_cell.length_a   1.000
_cell.length_b   1.000
_cell.length_c   1.000
_cell.angle_alpha   90.00
_cell.angle_beta   90.00
_cell.angle_gamma   90.00
#
_symmetry.space_group_name_H-M   'P 1'
#
loop_
_entity.id
_entity.type
_entity.pdbx_description
1 polymer ?
#
loop_
_entity_poly.entity_id
_entity_poly.type
_entity_poly.pdbx_seq_one_letter_code
_entity_poly.pdbx_strand_id
1 'polypeptide(L)'
;MCACCPGVESDEPGNCPHCGMALQRVAASETATQYTCPMHPEIVRDEPGDCPICGMALEPMTATVEEGPSAELVSMTRRFWVSAALSIPLIVLTMGEMVGLDVAGAIGHGVSGWLQFALATPVLLWGGWPFFVRGWQSVVNRRLNMFTLIALGTGAAYAFSVIALLFPGLLPEAFRMHGQVPLYFEAAAVIVALVLLGQVLEIRARERTSSALKSLLDLAPPQAVRVDAEGNDATIALSEVQVGDRLRVKPGAKVPVDGEVLEGSSSIDESMITGEAMPVTKRTGDRVTGGTVNQTGGFVMQA
;
A
#
# COMPACT_ATOMS: atom_id res chain seq x y z
N MET A 1 26.82 -6.21 22.79
CA MET A 1 27.53 -7.45 22.35
C MET A 1 28.99 -7.18 22.04
N CYS A 2 29.87 -8.15 22.22
CA CYS A 2 31.30 -8.08 21.86
C CYS A 2 31.50 -8.66 20.46
N ALA A 3 32.13 -7.92 19.54
CA ALA A 3 32.40 -8.39 18.16
C ALA A 3 33.41 -9.58 18.10
N CYS A 4 34.26 -9.75 19.10
CA CYS A 4 35.27 -10.81 19.15
C CYS A 4 34.92 -12.01 20.02
N CYS A 5 33.95 -11.86 20.93
CA CYS A 5 33.56 -12.91 21.87
C CYS A 5 32.07 -13.15 21.77
N PRO A 6 31.61 -14.07 20.88
CA PRO A 6 30.20 -14.38 20.74
C PRO A 6 29.66 -14.93 22.08
N GLY A 7 28.52 -14.36 22.52
CA GLY A 7 27.86 -14.73 23.78
C GLY A 7 28.19 -13.83 24.98
N VAL A 8 29.03 -12.81 24.85
CA VAL A 8 29.23 -11.78 25.88
C VAL A 8 28.25 -10.62 25.62
N GLU A 9 27.21 -10.56 26.46
CA GLU A 9 26.21 -9.50 26.48
C GLU A 9 26.28 -8.76 27.80
N SER A 10 26.05 -7.45 27.80
CA SER A 10 25.95 -6.61 28.99
C SER A 10 24.94 -5.49 28.72
N ASP A 11 24.12 -5.21 29.72
CA ASP A 11 23.14 -4.12 29.65
C ASP A 11 23.76 -2.73 29.88
N GLU A 12 25.02 -2.70 30.42
CA GLU A 12 25.74 -1.47 30.67
C GLU A 12 26.83 -1.22 29.61
N PRO A 13 27.05 0.07 29.23
CA PRO A 13 28.15 0.43 28.35
C PRO A 13 29.49 0.17 29.07
N GLY A 14 30.32 -0.67 28.47
CA GLY A 14 31.59 -1.07 29.08
C GLY A 14 32.49 -1.82 28.12
N ASN A 15 33.58 -2.36 28.65
CA ASN A 15 34.51 -3.20 27.90
C ASN A 15 34.23 -4.68 28.13
N CYS A 16 34.43 -5.48 27.10
CA CYS A 16 34.28 -6.93 27.18
C CYS A 16 35.25 -7.51 28.24
N PRO A 17 34.76 -8.30 29.22
CA PRO A 17 35.59 -8.86 30.26
C PRO A 17 36.62 -9.88 29.76
N HIS A 18 36.41 -10.43 28.54
CA HIS A 18 37.32 -11.44 27.97
C HIS A 18 38.40 -10.84 27.05
N CYS A 19 38.09 -9.80 26.26
CA CYS A 19 39.06 -9.26 25.30
C CYS A 19 39.36 -7.78 25.48
N GLY A 20 38.72 -7.07 26.41
CA GLY A 20 38.95 -5.66 26.70
C GLY A 20 38.41 -4.67 25.67
N MET A 21 37.81 -5.11 24.56
CA MET A 21 37.23 -4.24 23.56
C MET A 21 35.90 -3.64 24.02
N ALA A 22 35.63 -2.41 23.63
CA ALA A 22 34.39 -1.74 23.92
C ALA A 22 33.19 -2.54 23.34
N LEU A 23 32.20 -2.78 24.19
CA LEU A 23 30.94 -3.43 23.77
C LEU A 23 30.19 -2.51 22.83
N GLN A 24 29.87 -3.02 21.64
CA GLN A 24 29.05 -2.30 20.69
C GLN A 24 27.57 -2.42 21.09
N ARG A 25 26.85 -1.30 21.07
CA ARG A 25 25.38 -1.34 21.15
C ARG A 25 24.86 -2.15 19.98
N VAL A 26 24.21 -3.25 20.27
CA VAL A 26 23.29 -3.85 19.30
C VAL A 26 22.05 -2.97 19.36
N ALA A 27 21.80 -2.20 18.30
CA ALA A 27 20.49 -1.61 18.11
C ALA A 27 19.49 -2.76 18.21
N ALA A 28 18.46 -2.62 19.04
CA ALA A 28 17.34 -3.55 19.04
C ALA A 28 16.96 -3.74 17.58
N SER A 29 16.91 -4.98 17.10
CA SER A 29 16.57 -5.29 15.73
C SER A 29 15.28 -4.56 15.43
N GLU A 30 15.33 -3.57 14.52
CA GLU A 30 14.13 -3.12 13.84
C GLU A 30 13.46 -4.41 13.41
N THR A 31 12.28 -4.70 13.94
CA THR A 31 11.49 -5.87 13.53
C THR A 31 11.32 -5.73 12.04
N ALA A 32 12.09 -6.52 11.29
CA ALA A 32 12.10 -6.45 9.84
C ALA A 32 10.66 -6.59 9.38
N THR A 33 10.13 -5.54 8.76
CA THR A 33 8.75 -5.50 8.31
C THR A 33 8.60 -6.59 7.25
N GLN A 34 7.88 -7.66 7.58
CA GLN A 34 7.58 -8.72 6.63
C GLN A 34 6.43 -8.31 5.74
N TYR A 35 6.49 -8.72 4.49
CA TYR A 35 5.51 -8.42 3.46
C TYR A 35 4.85 -9.71 2.99
N THR A 36 3.53 -9.71 2.85
CA THR A 36 2.75 -10.86 2.37
C THR A 36 1.82 -10.48 1.24
N CYS A 37 1.37 -11.45 0.47
CA CYS A 37 0.35 -11.26 -0.55
C CYS A 37 -1.04 -11.52 0.06
N PRO A 38 -2.01 -10.59 -0.04
CA PRO A 38 -3.38 -10.81 0.46
C PRO A 38 -4.08 -12.03 -0.15
N MET A 39 -3.73 -12.38 -1.39
CA MET A 39 -4.29 -13.54 -2.10
C MET A 39 -3.49 -14.83 -1.91
N HIS A 40 -2.23 -14.73 -1.46
CA HIS A 40 -1.32 -15.86 -1.28
C HIS A 40 -0.56 -15.67 0.04
N PRO A 41 -1.20 -15.95 1.19
CA PRO A 41 -0.62 -15.73 2.53
C PRO A 41 0.66 -16.55 2.78
N GLU A 42 0.85 -17.61 1.99
CA GLU A 42 2.07 -18.44 2.02
C GLU A 42 3.32 -17.70 1.50
N ILE A 43 3.13 -16.59 0.79
CA ILE A 43 4.23 -15.76 0.30
C ILE A 43 4.54 -14.70 1.35
N VAL A 44 5.63 -14.91 2.07
CA VAL A 44 6.18 -13.96 3.04
C VAL A 44 7.59 -13.58 2.58
N ARG A 45 7.90 -12.29 2.56
CA ARG A 45 9.21 -11.74 2.19
C ARG A 45 9.60 -10.61 3.15
N ASP A 46 10.89 -10.40 3.31
CA ASP A 46 11.45 -9.34 4.16
C ASP A 46 11.61 -8.01 3.40
N GLU A 47 11.34 -7.98 2.10
CA GLU A 47 11.44 -6.81 1.24
C GLU A 47 10.13 -6.54 0.51
N PRO A 48 9.78 -5.25 0.25
CA PRO A 48 8.64 -4.90 -0.59
C PRO A 48 8.86 -5.38 -2.03
N GLY A 49 7.80 -5.78 -2.71
CA GLY A 49 7.87 -6.26 -4.09
C GLY A 49 6.57 -6.84 -4.59
N ASP A 50 6.62 -7.53 -5.71
CA ASP A 50 5.44 -8.18 -6.30
C ASP A 50 5.36 -9.65 -5.90
N CYS A 51 4.14 -10.15 -5.70
CA CYS A 51 3.89 -11.56 -5.44
C CYS A 51 4.31 -12.42 -6.65
N PRO A 52 5.17 -13.43 -6.48
CA PRO A 52 5.62 -14.27 -7.59
C PRO A 52 4.51 -15.13 -8.20
N ILE A 53 3.38 -15.27 -7.50
CA ILE A 53 2.25 -16.10 -7.97
C ILE A 53 1.28 -15.26 -8.80
N CYS A 54 0.81 -14.11 -8.30
CA CYS A 54 -0.23 -13.32 -8.95
C CYS A 54 0.25 -11.94 -9.46
N GLY A 55 1.46 -11.52 -9.15
CA GLY A 55 2.02 -10.23 -9.56
C GLY A 55 1.44 -9.03 -8.84
N MET A 56 0.68 -9.23 -7.75
CA MET A 56 0.20 -8.12 -6.90
C MET A 56 1.31 -7.66 -5.98
N ALA A 57 1.33 -6.36 -5.66
CA ALA A 57 2.24 -5.83 -4.66
C ALA A 57 2.03 -6.52 -3.30
N LEU A 58 3.13 -6.82 -2.62
CA LEU A 58 3.12 -7.39 -1.28
C LEU A 58 2.80 -6.28 -0.27
N GLU A 59 1.98 -6.60 0.73
CA GLU A 59 1.60 -5.70 1.81
C GLU A 59 2.39 -6.00 3.08
N PRO A 60 2.79 -4.97 3.87
CA PRO A 60 3.48 -5.19 5.12
C PRO A 60 2.56 -5.90 6.12
N MET A 61 3.06 -6.95 6.77
CA MET A 61 2.33 -7.70 7.82
C MET A 61 2.18 -6.89 9.11
N THR A 62 3.13 -6.01 9.41
CA THR A 62 3.06 -5.05 10.51
C THR A 62 2.54 -3.73 9.97
N ALA A 63 1.56 -3.13 10.65
CA ALA A 63 1.04 -1.82 10.29
C ALA A 63 2.11 -0.75 10.55
N THR A 64 2.94 -0.48 9.54
CA THR A 64 3.84 0.67 9.56
C THR A 64 3.03 1.93 9.36
N VAL A 65 3.28 2.93 10.20
CA VAL A 65 2.66 4.26 10.11
C VAL A 65 3.35 5.02 8.96
N GLU A 66 3.12 4.60 7.71
CA GLU A 66 3.42 5.47 6.57
C GLU A 66 2.22 6.38 6.33
N GLU A 67 2.39 7.65 6.64
CA GLU A 67 1.42 8.70 6.35
C GLU A 67 1.49 9.06 4.86
N GLY A 68 0.44 8.72 4.12
CA GLY A 68 0.28 9.16 2.73
C GLY A 68 -0.20 8.05 1.77
N PRO A 69 -0.60 8.43 0.55
CA PRO A 69 -0.97 7.47 -0.48
C PRO A 69 0.26 6.64 -0.89
N SER A 70 0.09 5.35 -1.09
CA SER A 70 1.18 4.47 -1.50
C SER A 70 1.83 4.93 -2.82
N ALA A 71 3.14 4.71 -2.97
CA ALA A 71 3.87 5.03 -4.19
C ALA A 71 3.24 4.33 -5.43
N GLU A 72 2.67 3.14 -5.22
CA GLU A 72 1.95 2.41 -6.25
C GLU A 72 0.68 3.14 -6.67
N LEU A 73 -0.15 3.63 -5.72
CA LEU A 73 -1.35 4.40 -6.02
C LEU A 73 -1.04 5.67 -6.83
N VAL A 74 0.00 6.41 -6.42
CA VAL A 74 0.43 7.62 -7.14
C VAL A 74 0.86 7.29 -8.57
N SER A 75 1.67 6.24 -8.75
CA SER A 75 2.13 5.78 -10.06
C SER A 75 0.96 5.35 -10.95
N MET A 76 0.06 4.50 -10.46
CA MET A 76 -1.10 4.01 -11.24
C MET A 76 -2.08 5.13 -11.56
N THR A 77 -2.33 6.07 -10.65
CA THR A 77 -3.18 7.24 -10.89
C THR A 77 -2.61 8.14 -11.98
N ARG A 78 -1.30 8.40 -11.98
CA ARG A 78 -0.63 9.18 -13.03
C ARG A 78 -0.75 8.49 -14.39
N ARG A 79 -0.49 7.18 -14.45
CA ARG A 79 -0.63 6.37 -15.67
C ARG A 79 -2.07 6.39 -16.18
N PHE A 80 -3.05 6.25 -15.29
CA PHE A 80 -4.46 6.33 -15.67
C PHE A 80 -4.82 7.66 -16.33
N TRP A 81 -4.49 8.80 -15.70
CA TRP A 81 -4.88 10.11 -16.25
C TRP A 81 -4.23 10.41 -17.59
N VAL A 82 -2.95 10.06 -17.76
CA VAL A 82 -2.26 10.23 -19.06
C VAL A 82 -2.88 9.31 -20.12
N SER A 83 -3.12 8.04 -19.78
CA SER A 83 -3.75 7.09 -20.72
C SER A 83 -5.16 7.51 -21.09
N ALA A 84 -5.97 7.98 -20.16
CA ALA A 84 -7.31 8.47 -20.41
C ALA A 84 -7.29 9.72 -21.31
N ALA A 85 -6.41 10.68 -21.03
CA ALA A 85 -6.26 11.89 -21.83
C ALA A 85 -5.86 11.60 -23.28
N LEU A 86 -5.05 10.58 -23.53
CA LEU A 86 -4.65 10.15 -24.88
C LEU A 86 -5.72 9.27 -25.56
N SER A 87 -6.50 8.52 -24.78
CA SER A 87 -7.56 7.66 -25.32
C SER A 87 -8.80 8.44 -25.77
N ILE A 88 -9.12 9.57 -25.12
CA ILE A 88 -10.27 10.40 -25.53
C ILE A 88 -10.17 10.88 -26.99
N PRO A 89 -9.09 11.56 -27.44
CA PRO A 89 -8.97 11.95 -28.84
C PRO A 89 -8.92 10.75 -29.79
N LEU A 90 -8.39 9.60 -29.32
CA LEU A 90 -8.34 8.38 -30.09
C LEU A 90 -9.78 7.85 -30.37
N ILE A 91 -10.65 7.84 -29.36
CA ILE A 91 -12.06 7.46 -29.49
C ILE A 91 -12.78 8.43 -30.43
N VAL A 92 -12.53 9.74 -30.31
CA VAL A 92 -13.13 10.75 -31.19
C VAL A 92 -12.71 10.54 -32.64
N LEU A 93 -11.45 10.17 -32.90
CA LEU A 93 -10.93 9.86 -34.23
C LEU A 93 -11.61 8.64 -34.88
N THR A 94 -11.91 7.60 -34.07
CA THR A 94 -12.40 6.30 -34.58
C THR A 94 -13.93 6.22 -34.57
N MET A 95 -14.55 6.73 -33.51
CA MET A 95 -16.00 6.65 -33.30
C MET A 95 -16.75 7.97 -33.54
N GLY A 96 -16.04 9.05 -33.85
CA GLY A 96 -16.66 10.38 -34.09
C GLY A 96 -17.67 10.37 -35.23
N GLU A 97 -17.44 9.57 -36.26
CA GLU A 97 -18.35 9.42 -37.39
C GLU A 97 -19.75 8.95 -36.93
N MET A 98 -19.86 8.11 -35.94
CA MET A 98 -21.16 7.64 -35.39
C MET A 98 -21.96 8.77 -34.73
N VAL A 99 -21.30 9.86 -34.33
CA VAL A 99 -21.92 11.05 -33.70
C VAL A 99 -22.00 12.22 -34.68
N GLY A 100 -21.68 11.98 -35.97
CA GLY A 100 -21.71 13.00 -37.02
C GLY A 100 -20.43 13.85 -37.11
N LEU A 101 -19.36 13.46 -36.46
CA LEU A 101 -18.04 14.11 -36.47
C LEU A 101 -17.08 13.27 -37.33
N ASP A 102 -17.13 13.38 -38.65
CA ASP A 102 -16.17 12.67 -39.51
C ASP A 102 -14.78 13.35 -39.51
N VAL A 103 -14.06 13.19 -38.39
CA VAL A 103 -12.71 13.73 -38.25
C VAL A 103 -11.73 12.93 -39.12
N ALA A 104 -11.91 11.61 -39.20
CA ALA A 104 -11.04 10.73 -39.97
C ALA A 104 -11.11 11.01 -41.47
N GLY A 105 -12.31 11.26 -42.01
CA GLY A 105 -12.51 11.69 -43.39
C GLY A 105 -11.93 13.06 -43.66
N ALA A 106 -12.08 14.03 -42.72
CA ALA A 106 -11.58 15.39 -42.87
C ALA A 106 -10.05 15.48 -42.95
N ILE A 107 -9.31 14.67 -42.19
CA ILE A 107 -7.83 14.65 -42.15
C ILE A 107 -7.21 13.61 -43.13
N GLY A 108 -8.03 12.75 -43.69
CA GLY A 108 -7.62 11.65 -44.54
C GLY A 108 -7.26 10.38 -43.75
N HIS A 109 -7.75 9.24 -44.21
CA HIS A 109 -7.65 7.97 -43.51
C HIS A 109 -6.19 7.50 -43.24
N GLY A 110 -5.26 7.81 -44.18
CA GLY A 110 -3.84 7.48 -43.98
C GLY A 110 -3.24 8.24 -42.79
N VAL A 111 -3.52 9.53 -42.68
CA VAL A 111 -3.06 10.38 -41.54
C VAL A 111 -3.74 9.95 -40.26
N SER A 112 -5.03 9.60 -40.30
CA SER A 112 -5.76 9.09 -39.14
C SER A 112 -5.12 7.84 -38.55
N GLY A 113 -4.70 6.87 -39.38
CA GLY A 113 -4.02 5.66 -38.92
C GLY A 113 -2.68 5.93 -38.17
N TRP A 114 -1.88 6.86 -38.71
CA TRP A 114 -0.63 7.26 -38.05
C TRP A 114 -0.87 8.03 -36.76
N LEU A 115 -1.90 8.85 -36.69
CA LEU A 115 -2.28 9.58 -35.49
C LEU A 115 -2.79 8.62 -34.40
N GLN A 116 -3.59 7.61 -34.77
CA GLN A 116 -4.02 6.54 -33.88
C GLN A 116 -2.81 5.79 -33.31
N PHE A 117 -1.83 5.42 -34.15
CA PHE A 117 -0.59 4.79 -33.72
C PHE A 117 0.19 5.66 -32.73
N ALA A 118 0.36 6.96 -33.04
CA ALA A 118 1.09 7.89 -32.19
C ALA A 118 0.44 8.09 -30.82
N LEU A 119 -0.89 8.11 -30.75
CA LEU A 119 -1.64 8.26 -29.49
C LEU A 119 -1.69 6.95 -28.69
N ALA A 120 -1.87 5.81 -29.33
CA ALA A 120 -1.99 4.52 -28.66
C ALA A 120 -0.64 3.99 -28.12
N THR A 121 0.45 4.26 -28.82
CA THR A 121 1.79 3.77 -28.44
C THR A 121 2.19 4.15 -27.01
N PRO A 122 2.13 5.42 -26.57
CA PRO A 122 2.46 5.74 -25.19
C PRO A 122 1.47 5.15 -24.18
N VAL A 123 0.21 4.99 -24.54
CA VAL A 123 -0.77 4.33 -23.65
C VAL A 123 -0.39 2.89 -23.40
N LEU A 124 -0.03 2.13 -24.44
CA LEU A 124 0.35 0.73 -24.28
C LEU A 124 1.74 0.57 -23.68
N LEU A 125 2.76 1.22 -24.24
CA LEU A 125 4.15 0.96 -23.85
C LEU A 125 4.54 1.61 -22.51
N TRP A 126 3.91 2.71 -22.13
CA TRP A 126 4.18 3.34 -20.85
C TRP A 126 3.03 3.13 -19.85
N GLY A 127 1.80 3.39 -20.22
CA GLY A 127 0.63 3.18 -19.36
C GLY A 127 0.46 1.70 -19.00
N GLY A 128 0.42 0.84 -20.01
CA GLY A 128 0.23 -0.61 -19.88
C GLY A 128 1.45 -1.41 -19.42
N TRP A 129 2.64 -0.80 -19.33
CA TRP A 129 3.88 -1.50 -19.02
C TRP A 129 3.80 -2.43 -17.81
N PRO A 130 3.25 -2.03 -16.65
CA PRO A 130 3.11 -2.91 -15.51
C PRO A 130 2.33 -4.20 -15.82
N PHE A 131 1.32 -4.12 -16.67
CA PHE A 131 0.51 -5.28 -17.04
C PHE A 131 1.27 -6.25 -17.93
N PHE A 132 2.11 -5.74 -18.84
CA PHE A 132 2.96 -6.58 -19.67
C PHE A 132 4.04 -7.29 -18.83
N VAL A 133 4.65 -6.59 -17.86
CA VAL A 133 5.64 -7.20 -16.96
C VAL A 133 4.97 -8.28 -16.10
N ARG A 134 3.85 -7.98 -15.44
CA ARG A 134 3.11 -8.94 -14.60
C ARG A 134 2.57 -10.11 -15.42
N GLY A 135 2.08 -9.85 -16.64
CA GLY A 135 1.65 -10.88 -17.58
C GLY A 135 2.78 -11.81 -17.98
N TRP A 136 3.95 -11.26 -18.32
CA TRP A 136 5.14 -12.05 -18.67
C TRP A 136 5.60 -12.91 -17.49
N GLN A 137 5.70 -12.33 -16.28
CA GLN A 137 6.05 -13.07 -15.06
C GLN A 137 5.10 -14.23 -14.80
N SER A 138 3.79 -14.05 -15.03
CA SER A 138 2.80 -15.10 -14.84
C SER A 138 2.99 -16.28 -15.82
N VAL A 139 3.40 -16.01 -17.05
CA VAL A 139 3.74 -17.03 -18.06
C VAL A 139 5.00 -17.79 -17.66
N VAL A 140 6.06 -17.08 -17.27
CA VAL A 140 7.33 -17.68 -16.82
C VAL A 140 7.12 -18.57 -15.61
N ASN A 141 6.31 -18.12 -14.64
CA ASN A 141 5.97 -18.86 -13.43
C ASN A 141 4.92 -19.94 -13.65
N ARG A 142 4.42 -20.10 -14.89
CA ARG A 142 3.34 -21.04 -15.27
C ARG A 142 2.05 -20.91 -14.44
N ARG A 143 1.75 -19.70 -13.98
CA ARG A 143 0.56 -19.35 -13.20
C ARG A 143 -0.15 -18.18 -13.88
N LEU A 144 -0.96 -18.54 -14.89
CA LEU A 144 -1.70 -17.57 -15.70
C LEU A 144 -2.71 -16.82 -14.84
N ASN A 145 -2.74 -15.50 -15.00
CA ASN A 145 -3.60 -14.58 -14.26
C ASN A 145 -4.29 -13.56 -15.19
N MET A 146 -5.07 -12.67 -14.61
CA MET A 146 -5.77 -11.62 -15.34
C MET A 146 -4.81 -10.76 -16.21
N PHE A 147 -3.62 -10.47 -15.72
CA PHE A 147 -2.63 -9.66 -16.45
C PHE A 147 -2.10 -10.36 -17.70
N THR A 148 -2.05 -11.69 -17.70
CA THR A 148 -1.70 -12.48 -18.90
C THR A 148 -2.72 -12.25 -20.03
N LEU A 149 -4.00 -12.29 -19.71
CA LEU A 149 -5.08 -12.06 -20.68
C LEU A 149 -5.05 -10.64 -21.22
N ILE A 150 -4.86 -9.64 -20.35
CA ILE A 150 -4.78 -8.24 -20.73
C ILE A 150 -3.57 -8.01 -21.64
N ALA A 151 -2.38 -8.49 -21.24
CA ALA A 151 -1.16 -8.34 -22.03
C ALA A 151 -1.27 -9.01 -23.38
N LEU A 152 -1.81 -10.23 -23.46
CA LEU A 152 -1.99 -10.97 -24.69
C LEU A 152 -3.02 -10.28 -25.61
N GLY A 153 -4.19 -9.91 -25.08
CA GLY A 153 -5.26 -9.30 -25.86
C GLY A 153 -4.89 -7.91 -26.41
N THR A 154 -4.39 -7.03 -25.53
CA THR A 154 -3.99 -5.67 -25.95
C THR A 154 -2.74 -5.69 -26.81
N GLY A 155 -1.77 -6.58 -26.51
CA GLY A 155 -0.57 -6.78 -27.30
C GLY A 155 -0.86 -7.31 -28.70
N ALA A 156 -1.76 -8.29 -28.83
CA ALA A 156 -2.17 -8.85 -30.12
C ALA A 156 -2.93 -7.79 -30.97
N ALA A 157 -3.86 -7.05 -30.36
CA ALA A 157 -4.60 -5.97 -31.05
C ALA A 157 -3.66 -4.87 -31.53
N TYR A 158 -2.71 -4.47 -30.72
CA TYR A 158 -1.70 -3.47 -31.09
C TYR A 158 -0.76 -3.99 -32.19
N ALA A 159 -0.21 -5.19 -32.05
CA ALA A 159 0.69 -5.78 -33.04
C ALA A 159 0.01 -5.97 -34.40
N PHE A 160 -1.25 -6.46 -34.40
CA PHE A 160 -2.03 -6.54 -35.62
C PHE A 160 -2.20 -5.18 -36.28
N SER A 161 -2.58 -4.14 -35.52
CA SER A 161 -2.79 -2.79 -36.03
C SER A 161 -1.51 -2.16 -36.58
N VAL A 162 -0.36 -2.42 -35.94
CA VAL A 162 0.95 -1.99 -36.45
C VAL A 162 1.28 -2.69 -37.78
N ILE A 163 1.06 -3.99 -37.87
CA ILE A 163 1.28 -4.76 -39.12
C ILE A 163 0.33 -4.25 -40.22
N ALA A 164 -0.93 -4.03 -39.90
CA ALA A 164 -1.94 -3.52 -40.85
C ALA A 164 -1.60 -2.11 -41.35
N LEU A 165 -1.06 -1.25 -40.49
CA LEU A 165 -0.66 0.12 -40.86
C LEU A 165 0.61 0.13 -41.72
N LEU A 166 1.63 -0.67 -41.36
CA LEU A 166 2.95 -0.69 -42.02
C LEU A 166 2.92 -1.49 -43.33
N PHE A 167 2.17 -2.59 -43.34
CA PHE A 167 2.16 -3.57 -44.43
C PHE A 167 0.72 -3.90 -44.88
N PRO A 168 -0.05 -2.91 -45.37
CA PRO A 168 -1.45 -3.14 -45.75
C PRO A 168 -1.62 -4.15 -46.88
N GLY A 169 -0.58 -4.35 -47.71
CA GLY A 169 -0.58 -5.32 -48.80
C GLY A 169 -0.38 -6.78 -48.37
N LEU A 170 0.04 -7.03 -47.11
CA LEU A 170 0.25 -8.38 -46.59
C LEU A 170 -1.08 -9.06 -46.21
N LEU A 171 -2.11 -8.23 -45.94
CA LEU A 171 -3.40 -8.73 -45.49
C LEU A 171 -4.33 -9.02 -46.68
N PRO A 172 -4.98 -10.21 -46.71
CA PRO A 172 -5.93 -10.58 -47.74
C PRO A 172 -7.09 -9.56 -47.89
N GLU A 173 -7.65 -9.45 -49.10
CA GLU A 173 -8.77 -8.52 -49.37
C GLU A 173 -9.99 -8.79 -48.48
N ALA A 174 -10.19 -10.01 -48.04
CA ALA A 174 -11.24 -10.40 -47.09
C ALA A 174 -11.21 -9.65 -45.75
N PHE A 175 -10.06 -9.13 -45.34
CA PHE A 175 -9.89 -8.33 -44.12
C PHE A 175 -10.12 -6.82 -44.34
N ARG A 176 -10.40 -6.39 -45.59
CA ARG A 176 -10.64 -4.97 -45.94
C ARG A 176 -12.13 -4.63 -45.88
N MET A 177 -12.48 -3.72 -45.01
CA MET A 177 -13.80 -3.12 -44.96
C MET A 177 -13.72 -1.76 -45.69
N HIS A 178 -14.56 -1.55 -46.72
CA HIS A 178 -14.55 -0.34 -47.53
C HIS A 178 -13.15 0.02 -48.12
N GLY A 179 -12.35 -1.00 -48.48
CA GLY A 179 -11.01 -0.81 -49.05
C GLY A 179 -9.89 -0.56 -48.03
N GLN A 180 -10.20 -0.55 -46.74
CA GLN A 180 -9.24 -0.32 -45.64
C GLN A 180 -9.22 -1.48 -44.66
N VAL A 181 -8.06 -1.69 -44.04
CA VAL A 181 -7.91 -2.67 -42.95
C VAL A 181 -8.30 -2.01 -41.63
N PRO A 182 -9.25 -2.58 -40.86
CA PRO A 182 -9.60 -2.04 -39.56
C PRO A 182 -8.41 -2.06 -38.60
N LEU A 183 -8.20 -0.96 -37.90
CA LEU A 183 -7.18 -0.82 -36.88
C LEU A 183 -7.86 -0.94 -35.51
N TYR A 184 -7.17 -1.53 -34.54
CA TYR A 184 -7.67 -1.76 -33.17
C TYR A 184 -6.86 -1.01 -32.11
N PHE A 185 -6.23 0.12 -32.52
CA PHE A 185 -5.45 0.94 -31.59
C PHE A 185 -6.31 1.52 -30.46
N GLU A 186 -7.52 1.97 -30.78
CA GLU A 186 -8.45 2.51 -29.79
C GLU A 186 -8.90 1.45 -28.79
N ALA A 187 -9.23 0.26 -29.26
CA ALA A 187 -9.67 -0.83 -28.41
C ALA A 187 -8.57 -1.21 -27.41
N ALA A 188 -7.32 -1.35 -27.90
CA ALA A 188 -6.19 -1.65 -27.05
C ALA A 188 -5.93 -0.54 -26.01
N ALA A 189 -5.98 0.73 -26.42
CA ALA A 189 -5.75 1.87 -25.53
C ALA A 189 -6.85 2.01 -24.47
N VAL A 190 -8.13 1.88 -24.86
CA VAL A 190 -9.27 1.95 -23.95
C VAL A 190 -9.22 0.82 -22.91
N ILE A 191 -8.90 -0.42 -23.33
CA ILE A 191 -8.77 -1.54 -22.40
C ILE A 191 -7.67 -1.22 -21.38
N VAL A 192 -6.50 -0.73 -21.77
CA VAL A 192 -5.42 -0.35 -20.85
C VAL A 192 -5.89 0.74 -19.89
N ALA A 193 -6.58 1.79 -20.37
CA ALA A 193 -7.08 2.86 -19.53
C ALA A 193 -8.12 2.37 -18.50
N LEU A 194 -9.05 1.50 -18.92
CA LEU A 194 -10.05 0.91 -18.02
C LEU A 194 -9.43 -0.03 -16.97
N VAL A 195 -8.42 -0.82 -17.36
CA VAL A 195 -7.70 -1.67 -16.40
C VAL A 195 -6.92 -0.83 -15.40
N LEU A 196 -6.28 0.26 -15.84
CA LEU A 196 -5.63 1.21 -14.92
C LEU A 196 -6.64 1.83 -13.95
N LEU A 197 -7.84 2.20 -14.42
CA LEU A 197 -8.91 2.67 -13.54
C LEU A 197 -9.28 1.62 -12.51
N GLY A 198 -9.48 0.38 -12.94
CA GLY A 198 -9.77 -0.76 -12.03
C GLY A 198 -8.69 -0.93 -10.96
N GLN A 199 -7.41 -0.86 -11.33
CA GLN A 199 -6.30 -0.95 -10.39
C GLN A 199 -6.28 0.23 -9.38
N VAL A 200 -6.51 1.46 -9.85
CA VAL A 200 -6.60 2.63 -8.96
C VAL A 200 -7.74 2.48 -7.94
N LEU A 201 -8.91 2.00 -8.39
CA LEU A 201 -10.06 1.79 -7.51
C LEU A 201 -9.79 0.66 -6.50
N GLU A 202 -9.16 -0.42 -6.94
CA GLU A 202 -8.78 -1.55 -6.09
C GLU A 202 -7.79 -1.12 -4.99
N ILE A 203 -6.69 -0.44 -5.35
CA ILE A 203 -5.70 0.04 -4.39
C ILE A 203 -6.34 1.02 -3.39
N ARG A 204 -7.16 1.97 -3.85
CA ARG A 204 -7.88 2.89 -2.97
C ARG A 204 -8.84 2.20 -2.00
N ALA A 205 -9.56 1.18 -2.46
CA ALA A 205 -10.46 0.42 -1.59
C ALA A 205 -9.66 -0.31 -0.49
N ARG A 206 -8.53 -0.87 -0.85
CA ARG A 206 -7.61 -1.57 0.06
C ARG A 206 -7.00 -0.62 1.11
N GLU A 207 -6.50 0.54 0.70
CA GLU A 207 -5.96 1.56 1.62
C GLU A 207 -7.01 2.05 2.63
N ARG A 208 -8.26 2.23 2.21
CA ARG A 208 -9.36 2.62 3.13
C ARG A 208 -9.63 1.56 4.19
N THR A 209 -9.61 0.29 3.84
CA THR A 209 -9.82 -0.81 4.78
C THR A 209 -8.66 -0.89 5.78
N SER A 210 -7.43 -0.76 5.31
CA SER A 210 -6.24 -0.73 6.16
C SER A 210 -6.23 0.48 7.10
N SER A 211 -6.66 1.66 6.63
CA SER A 211 -6.76 2.87 7.45
C SER A 211 -7.78 2.73 8.59
N ALA A 212 -8.91 2.07 8.35
CA ALA A 212 -9.90 1.80 9.40
C ALA A 212 -9.34 0.88 10.50
N LEU A 213 -8.55 -0.13 10.13
CA LEU A 213 -7.83 -0.98 11.09
C LEU A 213 -6.74 -0.21 11.85
N LYS A 214 -6.01 0.66 11.16
CA LYS A 214 -4.99 1.54 11.79
C LYS A 214 -5.60 2.46 12.84
N SER A 215 -6.78 3.04 12.58
CA SER A 215 -7.44 3.91 13.55
C SER A 215 -7.80 3.20 14.86
N LEU A 216 -7.96 1.88 14.85
CA LEU A 216 -8.15 1.07 16.06
C LEU A 216 -6.82 0.84 16.79
N LEU A 217 -5.70 0.73 16.07
CA LEU A 217 -4.36 0.61 16.67
C LEU A 217 -3.85 1.94 17.24
N ASP A 218 -4.27 3.08 16.68
CA ASP A 218 -3.97 4.43 17.17
C ASP A 218 -4.70 4.78 18.50
N LEU A 219 -5.47 3.84 19.08
CA LEU A 219 -6.07 4.03 20.41
C LEU A 219 -5.00 4.10 21.49
N ALA A 220 -3.89 3.38 21.39
CA ALA A 220 -2.79 3.49 22.32
C ALA A 220 -1.93 4.74 22.04
N PRO A 221 -1.51 5.50 23.07
CA PRO A 221 -0.63 6.66 22.87
C PRO A 221 0.78 6.18 22.51
N PRO A 222 1.55 6.95 21.70
CA PRO A 222 2.90 6.55 21.30
C PRO A 222 3.93 6.58 22.45
N GLN A 223 3.60 7.26 23.53
CA GLN A 223 4.47 7.46 24.70
C GLN A 223 3.72 7.21 26.00
N ALA A 224 4.45 6.79 27.02
CA ALA A 224 3.97 6.63 28.38
C ALA A 224 4.85 7.45 29.36
N VAL A 225 4.29 7.83 30.51
CA VAL A 225 5.03 8.49 31.57
C VAL A 225 5.32 7.46 32.66
N ARG A 226 6.58 6.98 32.74
CA ARG A 226 7.02 6.05 33.79
C ARG A 226 7.40 6.83 35.03
N VAL A 227 7.00 6.32 36.18
CA VAL A 227 7.31 6.88 37.51
C VAL A 227 8.40 6.03 38.14
N ASP A 228 9.55 6.64 38.50
CA ASP A 228 10.63 5.94 39.18
C ASP A 228 10.32 5.70 40.69
N ALA A 229 11.23 5.05 41.39
CA ALA A 229 11.07 4.76 42.81
C ALA A 229 11.07 6.05 43.67
N GLU A 230 11.68 7.12 43.18
CA GLU A 230 11.78 8.43 43.79
C GLU A 230 10.57 9.32 43.48
N GLY A 231 9.65 8.90 42.60
CA GLY A 231 8.43 9.60 42.23
C GLY A 231 8.59 10.57 41.06
N ASN A 232 9.74 10.58 40.36
CA ASN A 232 9.96 11.43 39.21
C ASN A 232 9.35 10.84 37.94
N ASP A 233 8.87 11.72 37.07
CA ASP A 233 8.25 11.36 35.79
C ASP A 233 9.32 11.28 34.68
N ALA A 234 9.40 10.17 33.97
CA ALA A 234 10.21 9.97 32.77
C ALA A 234 9.30 9.59 31.58
N THR A 235 9.33 10.36 30.50
CA THR A 235 8.62 10.01 29.26
C THR A 235 9.40 8.97 28.50
N ILE A 236 8.77 7.83 28.22
CA ILE A 236 9.35 6.71 27.47
C ILE A 236 8.48 6.36 26.27
N ALA A 237 9.04 5.69 25.27
CA ALA A 237 8.25 5.13 24.18
C ALA A 237 7.36 3.99 24.72
N LEU A 238 6.15 3.84 24.14
CA LEU A 238 5.24 2.75 24.57
C LEU A 238 5.89 1.36 24.43
N SER A 239 6.75 1.17 23.43
CA SER A 239 7.50 -0.07 23.21
C SER A 239 8.53 -0.41 24.30
N GLU A 240 8.88 0.55 25.16
CA GLU A 240 9.83 0.39 26.25
C GLU A 240 9.15 0.06 27.59
N VAL A 241 7.80 0.07 27.62
CA VAL A 241 7.02 -0.28 28.81
C VAL A 241 7.12 -1.78 29.07
N GLN A 242 7.47 -2.14 30.30
CA GLN A 242 7.57 -3.52 30.76
C GLN A 242 6.49 -3.85 31.80
N VAL A 243 6.17 -5.13 31.92
CA VAL A 243 5.25 -5.63 32.96
C VAL A 243 5.82 -5.31 34.34
N GLY A 244 5.03 -4.63 35.16
CA GLY A 244 5.44 -4.17 36.48
C GLY A 244 5.83 -2.68 36.53
N ASP A 245 5.97 -2.00 35.41
CA ASP A 245 6.26 -0.56 35.37
C ASP A 245 5.13 0.25 36.01
N ARG A 246 5.52 1.28 36.76
CA ARG A 246 4.58 2.27 37.31
C ARG A 246 4.41 3.42 36.30
N LEU A 247 3.18 3.61 35.83
CA LEU A 247 2.87 4.59 34.78
C LEU A 247 1.88 5.64 35.32
N ARG A 248 2.17 6.92 35.09
CA ARG A 248 1.29 8.03 35.45
C ARG A 248 0.40 8.42 34.28
N VAL A 249 -0.92 8.44 34.53
CA VAL A 249 -1.91 8.87 33.55
C VAL A 249 -2.52 10.20 34.00
N LYS A 250 -2.26 11.26 33.23
CA LYS A 250 -2.74 12.62 33.52
C LYS A 250 -4.16 12.82 33.00
N PRO A 251 -4.94 13.81 33.51
CA PRO A 251 -6.23 14.15 32.94
C PRO A 251 -6.13 14.48 31.44
N GLY A 252 -7.05 13.95 30.65
CA GLY A 252 -7.07 14.07 29.19
C GLY A 252 -6.11 13.12 28.44
N ALA A 253 -5.23 12.41 29.16
CA ALA A 253 -4.33 11.45 28.54
C ALA A 253 -5.01 10.11 28.32
N LYS A 254 -4.54 9.39 27.28
CA LYS A 254 -4.93 7.99 27.05
C LYS A 254 -4.17 7.07 28.00
N VAL A 255 -4.83 6.01 28.45
CA VAL A 255 -4.21 4.93 29.21
C VAL A 255 -3.25 4.16 28.28
N PRO A 256 -1.96 4.06 28.62
CA PRO A 256 -0.95 3.54 27.68
C PRO A 256 -1.06 2.03 27.41
N VAL A 257 -1.28 1.24 28.44
CA VAL A 257 -1.40 -0.23 28.39
C VAL A 257 -2.45 -0.71 29.38
N ASP A 258 -2.82 -1.98 29.30
CA ASP A 258 -3.67 -2.60 30.32
C ASP A 258 -2.94 -2.66 31.66
N GLY A 259 -3.67 -2.53 32.77
CA GLY A 259 -3.08 -2.59 34.09
C GLY A 259 -4.05 -2.38 35.23
N GLU A 260 -3.50 -2.13 36.43
CA GLU A 260 -4.26 -1.90 37.67
C GLU A 260 -3.89 -0.55 38.30
N VAL A 261 -4.88 0.17 38.79
CA VAL A 261 -4.66 1.45 39.49
C VAL A 261 -3.99 1.21 40.83
N LEU A 262 -2.80 1.75 41.03
CA LEU A 262 -2.08 1.71 42.31
C LEU A 262 -2.43 2.86 43.24
N GLU A 263 -2.52 4.09 42.68
CA GLU A 263 -2.73 5.30 43.45
C GLU A 263 -3.65 6.27 42.69
N GLY A 264 -4.51 6.95 43.41
CA GLY A 264 -5.42 7.95 42.85
C GLY A 264 -6.81 7.42 42.49
N SER A 265 -7.59 8.26 41.81
CA SER A 265 -8.88 7.88 41.25
C SER A 265 -9.23 8.80 40.10
N SER A 266 -9.93 8.28 39.11
CA SER A 266 -10.38 9.07 37.96
C SER A 266 -11.63 8.50 37.32
N SER A 267 -12.30 9.32 36.52
CA SER A 267 -13.33 8.89 35.58
C SER A 267 -12.68 8.59 34.25
N ILE A 268 -12.84 7.37 33.74
CA ILE A 268 -12.25 6.90 32.49
C ILE A 268 -13.37 6.68 31.50
N ASP A 269 -13.20 7.21 30.30
CA ASP A 269 -14.07 6.96 29.15
C ASP A 269 -13.64 5.65 28.48
N GLU A 270 -14.46 4.63 28.64
CA GLU A 270 -14.30 3.30 28.07
C GLU A 270 -15.24 3.07 26.86
N SER A 271 -15.90 4.13 26.36
CA SER A 271 -16.92 4.04 25.30
C SER A 271 -16.41 3.41 24.01
N MET A 272 -15.13 3.58 23.70
CA MET A 272 -14.48 2.97 22.54
C MET A 272 -14.44 1.43 22.59
N ILE A 273 -14.53 0.85 23.80
CA ILE A 273 -14.45 -0.62 24.02
C ILE A 273 -15.84 -1.16 24.39
N THR A 274 -16.54 -0.48 25.31
CA THR A 274 -17.82 -0.95 25.85
C THR A 274 -19.03 -0.49 25.02
N GLY A 275 -18.88 0.62 24.26
CA GLY A 275 -19.98 1.30 23.58
C GLY A 275 -20.84 2.17 24.51
N GLU A 276 -20.57 2.21 25.83
CA GLU A 276 -21.32 3.01 26.80
C GLU A 276 -20.73 4.42 26.92
N ALA A 277 -21.55 5.45 26.71
CA ALA A 277 -21.11 6.84 26.71
C ALA A 277 -20.80 7.43 28.11
N MET A 278 -21.17 6.74 29.19
CA MET A 278 -20.96 7.23 30.56
C MET A 278 -19.55 6.81 31.05
N PRO A 279 -18.69 7.77 31.46
CA PRO A 279 -17.39 7.44 32.03
C PRO A 279 -17.52 6.63 33.34
N VAL A 280 -16.61 5.66 33.49
CA VAL A 280 -16.57 4.76 34.64
C VAL A 280 -15.53 5.28 35.64
N THR A 281 -15.94 5.41 36.93
CA THR A 281 -14.99 5.79 37.99
C THR A 281 -14.11 4.60 38.35
N LYS A 282 -12.79 4.78 38.24
CA LYS A 282 -11.77 3.81 38.67
C LYS A 282 -11.04 4.30 39.91
N ARG A 283 -10.77 3.37 40.82
CA ARG A 283 -10.08 3.60 42.11
C ARG A 283 -8.92 2.62 42.23
N THR A 284 -8.09 2.81 43.25
CA THR A 284 -7.03 1.87 43.60
C THR A 284 -7.55 0.44 43.70
N GLY A 285 -6.91 -0.47 42.99
CA GLY A 285 -7.27 -1.88 42.82
C GLY A 285 -8.17 -2.19 41.62
N ASP A 286 -8.68 -1.16 40.91
CA ASP A 286 -9.50 -1.37 39.71
C ASP A 286 -8.62 -1.55 38.47
N ARG A 287 -9.07 -2.42 37.56
CA ARG A 287 -8.43 -2.61 36.27
C ARG A 287 -8.76 -1.48 35.30
N VAL A 288 -7.76 -1.06 34.53
CA VAL A 288 -7.86 -0.09 33.44
C VAL A 288 -7.37 -0.72 32.15
N THR A 289 -7.96 -0.31 31.05
CA THR A 289 -7.68 -0.86 29.72
C THR A 289 -6.95 0.17 28.87
N GLY A 290 -5.89 -0.26 28.19
CA GLY A 290 -5.12 0.57 27.27
C GLY A 290 -5.98 1.16 26.14
N GLY A 291 -5.67 2.39 25.73
CA GLY A 291 -6.43 3.11 24.72
C GLY A 291 -7.66 3.88 25.23
N THR A 292 -8.13 3.62 26.46
CA THR A 292 -9.22 4.41 27.09
C THR A 292 -8.74 5.81 27.48
N VAL A 293 -9.66 6.76 27.64
CA VAL A 293 -9.31 8.17 27.90
C VAL A 293 -9.61 8.56 29.35
N ASN A 294 -8.56 8.99 30.04
CA ASN A 294 -8.69 9.53 31.40
C ASN A 294 -9.30 10.93 31.35
N GLN A 295 -10.43 11.19 32.05
CA GLN A 295 -11.13 12.47 31.95
C GLN A 295 -10.75 13.47 33.03
N THR A 296 -10.94 13.15 34.30
CA THR A 296 -10.99 14.18 35.36
C THR A 296 -9.85 14.13 36.37
N GLY A 297 -9.41 13.00 36.80
CA GLY A 297 -8.36 12.81 37.80
C GLY A 297 -7.04 12.37 37.24
N GLY A 298 -5.98 12.39 38.04
CA GLY A 298 -4.71 11.71 37.72
C GLY A 298 -4.58 10.46 38.57
N PHE A 299 -3.98 9.41 37.99
CA PHE A 299 -3.71 8.18 38.72
C PHE A 299 -2.35 7.56 38.29
N VAL A 300 -1.80 6.71 39.14
CA VAL A 300 -0.67 5.87 38.82
C VAL A 300 -1.17 4.44 38.72
N MET A 301 -0.78 3.75 37.65
CA MET A 301 -1.13 2.37 37.38
C MET A 301 0.13 1.50 37.31
N GLN A 302 -0.05 0.21 37.47
CA GLN A 302 0.96 -0.81 37.14
C GLN A 302 0.60 -1.49 35.84
N ALA A 303 1.56 -1.58 34.92
CA ALA A 303 1.42 -2.26 33.63
C ALA A 303 1.43 -3.79 33.80
#